data_d683c83baf481184e522196905b54087
#
_entry.id   d683c83baf481184e522196905b54087
#
_cell.length_a   1.000
_cell.length_b   1.000
_cell.length_c   1.000
_cell.angle_alpha   90.00
_cell.angle_beta   90.00
_cell.angle_gamma   90.00
#
_symmetry.space_group_name_H-M   'P 1'
#
loop_
_entity.id
_entity.type
_entity.pdbx_description
1 polymer ?
#
loop_
_entity_poly.entity_id
_entity_poly.type
_entity_poly.pdbx_seq_one_letter_code
_entity_poly.pdbx_strand_id
1 'polypeptide(L)'
;MPPRLLELAGAFGLQVHRISVRNQRWRWGSCSRTGHICLNWRLVQMPASVRDYVLTHELMHLKQMDHSPKFWALVARACPDYEAARQWLRGYARNPQGTPATS
;
A
#
# COMPACT_ATOMS: atom_id res chain seq x y z
N MET A 1 -10.49 5.89 -2.79
CA MET A 1 -9.47 5.08 -2.07
C MET A 1 -9.70 4.98 -0.56
N PRO A 2 -9.96 6.08 0.18
CA PRO A 2 -10.17 5.92 1.62
C PRO A 2 -11.25 4.92 2.00
N PRO A 3 -12.42 4.86 1.34
CA PRO A 3 -13.42 3.83 1.67
C PRO A 3 -12.90 2.41 1.50
N ARG A 4 -12.12 2.15 0.43
CA ARG A 4 -11.55 0.82 0.20
C ARG A 4 -10.52 0.45 1.27
N LEU A 5 -9.70 1.43 1.68
CA LEU A 5 -8.74 1.22 2.76
C LEU A 5 -9.45 0.84 4.06
N LEU A 6 -10.55 1.52 4.39
CA LEU A 6 -11.33 1.22 5.58
C LEU A 6 -12.00 -0.16 5.51
N GLU A 7 -12.47 -0.57 4.33
CA GLU A 7 -13.00 -1.92 4.13
C GLU A 7 -11.94 -2.97 4.42
N LEU A 8 -10.74 -2.79 3.87
CA LEU A 8 -9.63 -3.72 4.08
C LEU A 8 -9.19 -3.73 5.53
N ALA A 9 -9.09 -2.56 6.16
CA ALA A 9 -8.73 -2.47 7.57
C ALA A 9 -9.71 -3.23 8.44
N GLY A 10 -11.02 -3.09 8.18
CA GLY A 10 -12.05 -3.82 8.90
C GLY A 10 -11.94 -5.33 8.70
N ALA A 11 -11.68 -5.77 7.46
CA ALA A 11 -11.52 -7.18 7.15
C ALA A 11 -10.31 -7.80 7.86
N PHE A 12 -9.25 -7.02 8.08
CA PHE A 12 -8.04 -7.49 8.76
C PHE A 12 -8.05 -7.23 10.27
N GLY A 13 -9.12 -6.62 10.79
CA GLY A 13 -9.21 -6.28 12.21
C GLY A 13 -8.24 -5.21 12.65
N LEU A 14 -7.91 -4.27 11.77
CA LEU A 14 -6.94 -3.21 12.02
C LEU A 14 -7.64 -1.87 12.20
N GLN A 15 -7.08 -1.04 13.08
CA GLN A 15 -7.56 0.32 13.29
C GLN A 15 -6.65 1.32 12.59
N VAL A 16 -7.23 2.13 11.71
CA VAL A 16 -6.55 3.22 11.04
C VAL A 16 -6.93 4.51 11.77
N HIS A 17 -5.92 5.22 12.26
CA HIS A 17 -6.13 6.43 13.03
C HIS A 17 -6.41 7.64 12.14
N ARG A 18 -5.67 7.75 11.03
CA ARG A 18 -5.81 8.86 10.10
C ARG A 18 -5.40 8.43 8.71
N ILE A 19 -6.12 8.95 7.70
CA ILE A 19 -5.82 8.70 6.29
C ILE A 19 -5.64 10.04 5.60
N SER A 20 -4.56 10.18 4.81
CA SER A 20 -4.31 11.34 3.96
C SER A 20 -4.04 10.86 2.54
N VAL A 21 -4.57 11.59 1.55
CA VAL A 21 -4.26 11.36 0.14
C VAL A 21 -3.49 12.58 -0.35
N ARG A 22 -2.28 12.35 -0.85
CA ARG A 22 -1.37 13.43 -1.21
C ARG A 22 -0.68 13.16 -2.54
N ASN A 23 -0.08 14.20 -3.10
CA ASN A 23 0.78 14.09 -4.27
C ASN A 23 2.20 13.78 -3.79
N GLN A 24 2.49 12.49 -3.60
CA GLN A 24 3.80 12.05 -3.16
C GLN A 24 4.68 11.72 -4.36
N ARG A 25 5.91 12.23 -4.37
CA ARG A 25 6.86 12.00 -5.47
C ARG A 25 7.56 10.65 -5.39
N TRP A 26 7.85 10.20 -4.18
CA TRP A 26 8.81 9.11 -3.95
C TRP A 26 8.18 7.84 -3.41
N ARG A 27 6.89 7.87 -3.06
CA ARG A 27 6.22 6.73 -2.44
C ARG A 27 4.80 6.58 -2.95
N TRP A 28 4.34 5.34 -3.06
CA TRP A 28 2.94 5.05 -3.31
C TRP A 28 2.10 5.21 -2.05
N GLY A 29 2.70 4.96 -0.89
CA GLY A 29 2.05 5.12 0.38
C GLY A 29 3.05 5.08 1.52
N SER A 30 2.58 5.39 2.71
CA SER A 30 3.37 5.28 3.93
C SER A 30 2.44 5.02 5.11
N CYS A 31 3.00 4.45 6.18
CA CYS A 31 2.26 4.16 7.39
C CYS A 31 3.14 4.51 8.58
N SER A 32 2.61 5.31 9.51
CA SER A 32 3.29 5.61 10.77
C SER A 32 2.88 4.63 11.84
N ARG A 33 3.68 4.56 12.91
CA ARG A 33 3.37 3.71 14.06
C ARG A 33 2.09 4.11 14.77
N THR A 34 1.68 5.37 14.61
CA THR A 34 0.46 5.88 15.24
C THR A 34 -0.79 5.60 14.41
N GLY A 35 -0.66 4.88 13.28
CA GLY A 35 -1.81 4.54 12.45
C GLY A 35 -2.19 5.60 11.44
N HIS A 36 -1.30 6.54 11.12
CA HIS A 36 -1.52 7.51 10.06
C HIS A 36 -1.03 6.91 8.74
N ILE A 37 -1.94 6.72 7.80
CA ILE A 37 -1.64 6.17 6.48
C ILE A 37 -1.76 7.29 5.45
N CYS A 38 -0.68 7.52 4.71
CA CYS A 38 -0.67 8.45 3.58
C CYS A 38 -0.67 7.65 2.29
N LEU A 39 -1.50 8.06 1.33
CA LEU A 39 -1.64 7.40 0.04
C LEU A 39 -1.35 8.38 -1.09
N ASN A 40 -0.75 7.89 -2.17
CA ASN A 40 -0.54 8.68 -3.36
C ASN A 40 -1.83 8.71 -4.17
N TRP A 41 -2.29 9.90 -4.58
CA TRP A 41 -3.53 10.04 -5.35
C TRP A 41 -3.50 9.26 -6.66
N ARG A 42 -2.30 9.00 -7.22
CA ARG A 42 -2.14 8.24 -8.46
C ARG A 42 -2.63 6.80 -8.36
N LEU A 43 -2.81 6.29 -7.14
CA LEU A 43 -3.34 4.94 -6.95
C LEU A 43 -4.73 4.75 -7.57
N VAL A 44 -5.54 5.82 -7.67
CA VAL A 44 -6.87 5.72 -8.29
C VAL A 44 -6.80 5.39 -9.77
N GLN A 45 -5.66 5.64 -10.43
CA GLN A 45 -5.46 5.39 -11.85
C GLN A 45 -4.94 3.99 -12.14
N MET A 46 -4.64 3.21 -11.11
CA MET A 46 -4.04 1.89 -11.26
C MET A 46 -5.12 0.80 -11.27
N PRO A 47 -4.77 -0.39 -11.82
CA PRO A 47 -5.68 -1.54 -11.68
C PRO A 47 -6.04 -1.78 -10.22
N ALA A 48 -7.27 -2.23 -9.99
CA ALA A 48 -7.77 -2.43 -8.62
C ALA A 48 -6.88 -3.38 -7.82
N SER A 49 -6.37 -4.44 -8.44
CA SER A 49 -5.50 -5.41 -7.77
C SER A 49 -4.19 -4.78 -7.30
N VAL A 50 -3.61 -3.88 -8.10
CA VAL A 50 -2.37 -3.18 -7.75
C VAL A 50 -2.64 -2.19 -6.63
N ARG A 51 -3.70 -1.42 -6.75
CA ARG A 51 -4.12 -0.47 -5.72
C ARG A 51 -4.34 -1.20 -4.39
N ASP A 52 -5.10 -2.30 -4.42
CA ASP A 52 -5.39 -3.07 -3.20
C ASP A 52 -4.12 -3.64 -2.57
N TYR A 53 -3.13 -4.03 -3.39
CA TYR A 53 -1.84 -4.45 -2.88
C TYR A 53 -1.16 -3.33 -2.09
N VAL A 54 -1.12 -2.11 -2.63
CA VAL A 54 -0.48 -0.98 -1.94
C VAL A 54 -1.22 -0.67 -0.64
N LEU A 55 -2.55 -0.66 -0.66
CA LEU A 55 -3.35 -0.45 0.54
C LEU A 55 -3.06 -1.52 1.60
N THR A 56 -2.99 -2.78 1.19
CA THR A 56 -2.69 -3.90 2.07
C THR A 56 -1.27 -3.79 2.64
N HIS A 57 -0.30 -3.42 1.80
CA HIS A 57 1.09 -3.22 2.20
C HIS A 57 1.17 -2.22 3.36
N GLU A 58 0.50 -1.07 3.23
CA GLU A 58 0.54 -0.06 4.28
C GLU A 58 -0.22 -0.51 5.54
N LEU A 59 -1.35 -1.19 5.37
CA LEU A 59 -2.10 -1.71 6.52
C LEU A 59 -1.31 -2.74 7.31
N MET A 60 -0.55 -3.61 6.63
CA MET A 60 0.25 -4.62 7.32
C MET A 60 1.38 -4.01 8.14
N HIS A 61 1.82 -2.79 7.82
CA HIS A 61 2.77 -2.05 8.65
C HIS A 61 2.20 -1.71 10.03
N LEU A 62 0.89 -1.72 10.21
CA LEU A 62 0.30 -1.56 11.54
C LEU A 62 0.60 -2.78 12.44
N LYS A 63 0.88 -3.94 11.83
CA LYS A 63 1.28 -5.15 12.56
C LYS A 63 2.78 -5.33 12.60
N GLN A 64 3.49 -4.94 11.54
CA GLN A 64 4.93 -5.14 11.41
C GLN A 64 5.53 -3.96 10.64
N MET A 65 6.24 -3.08 11.32
CA MET A 65 6.74 -1.84 10.73
C MET A 65 7.89 -2.05 9.74
N ASP A 66 8.70 -3.08 9.92
CA ASP A 66 9.81 -3.37 9.03
C ASP A 66 9.38 -4.26 7.86
N HIS A 67 10.25 -4.39 6.86
CA HIS A 67 10.03 -5.27 5.71
C HIS A 67 10.68 -6.65 5.95
N SER A 68 10.52 -7.18 7.15
CA SER A 68 11.02 -8.50 7.53
C SER A 68 10.24 -9.62 6.85
N PRO A 69 10.73 -10.88 6.92
CA PRO A 69 9.93 -12.01 6.43
C PRO A 69 8.55 -12.11 7.06
N LYS A 70 8.40 -11.71 8.32
CA LYS A 70 7.07 -11.66 8.98
C LYS A 70 6.13 -10.71 8.27
N PHE A 71 6.61 -9.52 7.89
CA PHE A 71 5.81 -8.55 7.15
C PHE A 71 5.33 -9.16 5.83
N TRP A 72 6.25 -9.71 5.04
CA TRP A 72 5.90 -10.28 3.73
C TRP A 72 4.98 -11.49 3.85
N ALA A 73 5.09 -12.27 4.91
CA ALA A 73 4.15 -13.35 5.18
C ALA A 73 2.73 -12.83 5.42
N LEU A 74 2.60 -11.71 6.15
CA LEU A 74 1.30 -11.06 6.34
C LEU A 74 0.73 -10.55 5.03
N VAL A 75 1.55 -9.91 4.20
CA VAL A 75 1.13 -9.42 2.88
C VAL A 75 0.68 -10.58 2.00
N ALA A 76 1.44 -11.66 1.96
CA ALA A 76 1.12 -12.82 1.12
C ALA A 76 -0.20 -13.49 1.53
N ARG A 77 -0.51 -13.53 2.81
CA ARG A 77 -1.78 -14.08 3.30
C ARG A 77 -2.98 -13.21 2.90
N ALA A 78 -2.81 -11.91 2.95
CA ALA A 78 -3.87 -10.96 2.61
C ALA A 78 -3.99 -10.73 1.10
N CYS A 79 -2.89 -10.85 0.38
CA CYS A 79 -2.82 -10.60 -1.06
C CYS A 79 -1.91 -11.65 -1.71
N PRO A 80 -2.44 -12.84 -2.04
CA PRO A 80 -1.62 -13.91 -2.63
C PRO A 80 -0.90 -13.51 -3.92
N ASP A 81 -1.46 -12.57 -4.68
CA ASP A 81 -0.90 -12.12 -5.96
C ASP A 81 0.03 -10.90 -5.81
N TYR A 82 0.55 -10.67 -4.60
CA TYR A 82 1.34 -9.45 -4.34
C TYR A 82 2.57 -9.32 -5.26
N GLU A 83 3.18 -10.42 -5.67
CA GLU A 83 4.34 -10.37 -6.57
C GLU A 83 3.97 -9.80 -7.94
N ALA A 84 2.80 -10.16 -8.48
CA ALA A 84 2.32 -9.61 -9.74
C ALA A 84 2.11 -8.10 -9.64
N ALA A 85 1.55 -7.63 -8.52
CA ALA A 85 1.37 -6.20 -8.27
C ALA A 85 2.70 -5.47 -8.17
N ARG A 86 3.68 -6.07 -7.49
CA ARG A 86 5.03 -5.48 -7.39
C ARG A 86 5.70 -5.38 -8.76
N GLN A 87 5.55 -6.40 -9.59
CA GLN A 87 6.09 -6.38 -10.96
C GLN A 87 5.43 -5.28 -11.79
N TRP A 88 4.12 -5.13 -11.66
CA TRP A 88 3.40 -4.06 -12.35
C TRP A 88 3.95 -2.69 -11.95
N LEU A 89 4.16 -2.47 -10.66
CA LEU A 89 4.70 -1.21 -10.14
C LEU A 89 6.11 -0.96 -10.62
N ARG A 90 6.95 -2.00 -10.72
CA ARG A 90 8.29 -1.86 -11.27
C ARG A 90 8.26 -1.44 -12.74
N GLY A 91 7.34 -2.01 -13.52
CA GLY A 91 7.14 -1.62 -14.91
C GLY A 91 6.69 -0.17 -15.03
N TYR A 92 5.80 0.25 -14.17
CA TYR A 92 5.35 1.64 -14.11
C TYR A 92 6.49 2.58 -13.73
N ALA A 93 7.37 2.16 -12.81
CA ALA A 93 8.51 2.95 -12.36
C ALA A 93 9.55 3.18 -13.45
N ARG A 94 9.54 2.39 -14.54
CA ARG A 94 10.40 2.60 -15.70
C ARG A 94 9.88 3.69 -16.62
N ASN A 95 8.70 4.22 -16.37
CA ASN A 95 8.15 5.32 -17.14
C ASN A 95 8.99 6.57 -16.91
N PRO A 96 9.39 7.30 -17.99
CA PRO A 96 10.25 8.47 -17.86
C PRO A 96 9.66 9.63 -17.03
N GLN A 97 8.40 9.55 -16.64
CA GLN A 97 7.78 10.59 -15.83
C GLN A 97 8.12 10.49 -14.34
N GLY A 98 8.96 9.56 -13.95
CA GLY A 98 9.42 9.44 -12.58
C GLY A 98 8.31 9.04 -11.61
N THR A 99 8.25 7.76 -11.27
CA THR A 99 7.22 7.26 -10.36
C THR A 99 7.78 7.03 -8.96
N PRO A 100 6.94 7.14 -7.93
CA PRO A 100 7.37 6.88 -6.55
C PRO A 100 7.81 5.43 -6.35
N ALA A 101 8.69 5.22 -5.39
CA ALA A 101 9.06 3.89 -4.96
C ALA A 101 7.93 3.27 -4.12
N THR A 102 7.84 1.93 -4.13
CA THR A 102 6.96 1.21 -3.22
C THR A 102 7.57 1.26 -1.83
N SER A 103 6.79 1.70 -0.87
CA SER A 103 7.23 1.76 0.51
C SER A 103 7.19 0.41 1.21
#